data_bfb247251025bfc00b244881a1725131
#
_entry.id   bfb247251025bfc00b244881a1725131
#
_cell.length_a   1.000
_cell.length_b   1.000
_cell.length_c   1.000
_cell.angle_alpha   90.00
_cell.angle_beta   90.00
_cell.angle_gamma   90.00
#
_symmetry.space_group_name_H-M   'P 1'
#
loop_
_entity.id
_entity.type
_entity.pdbx_description
1 polymer ?
#
loop_
_entity_poly.entity_id
_entity_poly.type
_entity_poly.pdbx_seq_one_letter_code
_entity_poly.pdbx_strand_id
1 'polypeptide(L)'
;QVTLVPDAPDALTSSAGWNVAANMDFLSETVERLHNAGIRSSIFVDTDPDNIIAAAKTGTDRVELYTKPYADLYPRDPEKAVAPFAEAAKVARNAGLGLNAGHDLSLENLAFFHSRVMHLNEVSIGHALICDALYLGLEETIRRYKNALK
;
A
#
# COMPACT_ATOMS: atom_id res chain seq x y z
N GLN A 1 -5.59 -12.37 3.75
CA GLN A 1 -4.73 -11.69 2.77
C GLN A 1 -3.28 -11.69 3.23
N VAL A 2 -2.37 -11.77 2.29
CA VAL A 2 -0.91 -11.63 2.51
C VAL A 2 -0.39 -10.58 1.56
N THR A 3 0.40 -9.62 2.07
CA THR A 3 1.20 -8.71 1.25
C THR A 3 2.65 -9.23 1.21
N LEU A 4 3.16 -9.49 0.01
CA LEU A 4 4.55 -9.90 -0.22
C LEU A 4 5.42 -8.66 -0.24
N VAL A 5 6.43 -8.61 0.65
CA VAL A 5 7.40 -7.50 0.76
C VAL A 5 8.80 -7.99 0.43
N PRO A 6 9.68 -7.15 -0.19
CA PRO A 6 11.02 -7.56 -0.61
C PRO A 6 12.07 -7.49 0.51
N ASP A 7 11.65 -7.26 1.75
CA ASP A 7 12.56 -6.99 2.86
C ASP A 7 13.37 -8.22 3.25
N ALA A 8 14.65 -8.02 3.55
CA ALA A 8 15.47 -9.04 4.17
C ALA A 8 14.96 -9.35 5.60
N PRO A 9 15.19 -10.58 6.12
CA PRO A 9 14.70 -10.98 7.45
C PRO A 9 15.16 -10.09 8.61
N ASP A 10 16.23 -9.35 8.44
CA ASP A 10 16.83 -8.42 9.41
C ASP A 10 16.49 -6.95 9.14
N ALA A 11 15.64 -6.65 8.16
CA ALA A 11 15.20 -5.30 7.89
C ALA A 11 14.33 -4.75 9.03
N LEU A 12 14.66 -3.54 9.49
CA LEU A 12 13.88 -2.86 10.54
C LEU A 12 12.53 -2.35 10.02
N THR A 13 12.47 -1.99 8.74
CA THR A 13 11.28 -1.49 8.05
C THR A 13 11.46 -1.59 6.53
N SER A 14 10.35 -1.61 5.80
CA SER A 14 10.37 -1.62 4.34
C SER A 14 10.95 -0.31 3.80
N SER A 15 11.86 -0.43 2.82
CA SER A 15 12.56 0.72 2.22
C SER A 15 12.29 0.89 0.71
N ALA A 16 11.70 -0.10 0.06
CA ALA A 16 11.34 -0.08 -1.36
C ALA A 16 10.29 -1.17 -1.67
N GLY A 17 9.57 -1.01 -2.77
CA GLY A 17 8.72 -2.06 -3.34
C GLY A 17 9.53 -3.11 -4.11
N TRP A 18 8.88 -4.20 -4.52
CA TRP A 18 9.47 -5.21 -5.40
C TRP A 18 9.86 -4.62 -6.76
N ASN A 19 11.02 -5.02 -7.26
CA ASN A 19 11.24 -5.03 -8.71
C ASN A 19 10.57 -6.30 -9.26
N VAL A 20 9.32 -6.16 -9.67
CA VAL A 20 8.47 -7.31 -10.05
C VAL A 20 9.03 -8.02 -11.29
N ALA A 21 9.51 -7.27 -12.28
CA ALA A 21 10.05 -7.86 -13.51
C ALA A 21 11.25 -8.76 -13.24
N ALA A 22 12.13 -8.36 -12.31
CA ALA A 22 13.30 -9.14 -11.94
C ALA A 22 12.96 -10.37 -11.06
N ASN A 23 11.76 -10.41 -10.45
CA ASN A 23 11.33 -11.46 -9.53
C ASN A 23 10.04 -12.15 -10.00
N MET A 24 9.74 -12.08 -11.30
CA MET A 24 8.46 -12.52 -11.88
C MET A 24 8.12 -13.98 -11.51
N ASP A 25 9.06 -14.90 -11.74
CA ASP A 25 8.83 -16.33 -11.53
C ASP A 25 8.55 -16.63 -10.05
N PHE A 26 9.37 -16.08 -9.15
CA PHE A 26 9.20 -16.25 -7.70
C PHE A 26 7.87 -15.69 -7.21
N LEU A 27 7.48 -14.49 -7.66
CA LEU A 27 6.24 -13.85 -7.24
C LEU A 27 5.03 -14.61 -7.80
N SER A 28 5.07 -15.04 -9.06
CA SER A 28 3.98 -15.81 -9.68
C SER A 28 3.76 -17.15 -8.98
N GLU A 29 4.83 -17.90 -8.70
CA GLU A 29 4.74 -19.17 -7.96
C GLU A 29 4.18 -18.96 -6.55
N THR A 30 4.63 -17.90 -5.85
CA THR A 30 4.16 -17.59 -4.50
C THR A 30 2.68 -17.20 -4.49
N VAL A 31 2.26 -16.37 -5.44
CA VAL A 31 0.85 -15.97 -5.63
C VAL A 31 -0.02 -17.20 -5.90
N GLU A 32 0.39 -18.10 -6.80
CA GLU A 32 -0.33 -19.34 -7.09
C GLU A 32 -0.49 -20.22 -5.84
N ARG A 33 0.56 -20.37 -5.04
CA ARG A 33 0.50 -21.11 -3.76
C ARG A 33 -0.46 -20.49 -2.76
N LEU A 34 -0.51 -19.17 -2.67
CA LEU A 34 -1.46 -18.45 -1.82
C LEU A 34 -2.91 -18.69 -2.30
N HIS A 35 -3.16 -18.58 -3.59
CA HIS A 35 -4.48 -18.82 -4.18
C HIS A 35 -4.95 -20.26 -3.96
N ASN A 36 -4.07 -21.25 -4.13
CA ASN A 36 -4.38 -22.65 -3.85
C ASN A 36 -4.75 -22.90 -2.38
N ALA A 37 -4.27 -22.04 -1.47
CA ALA A 37 -4.64 -22.06 -0.06
C ALA A 37 -5.87 -21.17 0.27
N GLY A 38 -6.53 -20.59 -0.74
CA GLY A 38 -7.67 -19.69 -0.56
C GLY A 38 -7.29 -18.32 0.05
N ILE A 39 -6.03 -17.91 -0.07
CA ILE A 39 -5.50 -16.66 0.50
C ILE A 39 -5.36 -15.62 -0.61
N ARG A 40 -6.01 -14.46 -0.43
CA ARG A 40 -5.84 -13.29 -1.30
C ARG A 40 -4.43 -12.74 -1.20
N SER A 41 -3.82 -12.43 -2.34
CA SER A 41 -2.47 -11.94 -2.46
C SER A 41 -2.41 -10.43 -2.71
N SER A 42 -1.34 -9.79 -2.25
CA SER A 42 -0.97 -8.41 -2.55
C SER A 42 0.55 -8.33 -2.70
N ILE A 43 1.04 -7.50 -3.61
CA ILE A 43 2.48 -7.27 -3.83
C ILE A 43 2.80 -5.83 -3.46
N PHE A 44 3.81 -5.63 -2.59
CA PHE A 44 4.29 -4.32 -2.19
C PHE A 44 5.13 -3.69 -3.29
N VAL A 45 4.72 -2.51 -3.77
CA VAL A 45 5.32 -1.85 -4.94
C VAL A 45 5.47 -0.34 -4.73
N ASP A 46 6.39 0.27 -5.46
CA ASP A 46 6.46 1.72 -5.63
C ASP A 46 5.39 2.21 -6.62
N THR A 47 5.31 3.52 -6.83
CA THR A 47 4.32 4.15 -7.74
C THR A 47 4.69 4.06 -9.23
N ASP A 48 5.70 3.27 -9.59
CA ASP A 48 6.13 3.05 -10.98
C ASP A 48 5.04 2.31 -11.80
N PRO A 49 4.48 2.92 -12.86
CA PRO A 49 3.46 2.32 -13.69
C PRO A 49 3.85 0.97 -14.30
N ASP A 50 5.08 0.85 -14.82
CA ASP A 50 5.54 -0.38 -15.47
C ASP A 50 5.66 -1.52 -14.48
N ASN A 51 6.08 -1.22 -13.26
CA ASN A 51 6.17 -2.19 -12.17
C ASN A 51 4.78 -2.67 -11.70
N ILE A 52 3.79 -1.77 -11.64
CA ILE A 52 2.40 -2.11 -11.32
C ILE A 52 1.79 -3.01 -12.41
N ILE A 53 2.04 -2.69 -13.69
CA ILE A 53 1.58 -3.52 -14.81
C ILE A 53 2.26 -4.90 -14.77
N ALA A 54 3.54 -4.96 -14.39
CA ALA A 54 4.23 -6.23 -14.21
C ALA A 54 3.62 -7.04 -13.06
N ALA A 55 3.21 -6.40 -11.95
CA ALA A 55 2.55 -7.07 -10.84
C ALA A 55 1.25 -7.77 -11.28
N ALA A 56 0.45 -7.17 -12.15
CA ALA A 56 -0.75 -7.80 -12.67
C ALA A 56 -0.46 -9.12 -13.41
N LYS A 57 0.71 -9.25 -14.05
CA LYS A 57 1.10 -10.47 -14.79
C LYS A 57 1.45 -11.64 -13.87
N THR A 58 1.73 -11.39 -12.59
CA THR A 58 1.95 -12.47 -11.60
C THR A 58 0.65 -13.17 -11.19
N GLY A 59 -0.51 -12.60 -11.53
CA GLY A 59 -1.82 -13.09 -11.10
C GLY A 59 -2.25 -12.59 -9.71
N THR A 60 -1.48 -11.68 -9.08
CA THR A 60 -1.85 -11.14 -7.75
C THR A 60 -3.20 -10.42 -7.79
N ASP A 61 -3.93 -10.45 -6.67
CA ASP A 61 -5.24 -9.77 -6.56
C ASP A 61 -5.08 -8.26 -6.39
N ARG A 62 -4.01 -7.83 -5.70
CA ARG A 62 -3.79 -6.45 -5.30
C ARG A 62 -2.33 -6.03 -5.40
N VAL A 63 -2.13 -4.74 -5.39
CA VAL A 63 -0.85 -4.12 -5.04
C VAL A 63 -1.03 -3.25 -3.80
N GLU A 64 0.02 -3.15 -2.99
CA GLU A 64 0.09 -2.22 -1.87
C GLU A 64 1.19 -1.20 -2.14
N LEU A 65 0.81 0.09 -2.15
CA LEU A 65 1.74 1.17 -2.46
C LEU A 65 2.61 1.53 -1.26
N TYR A 66 3.92 1.64 -1.49
CA TYR A 66 4.89 2.16 -0.53
C TYR A 66 4.69 3.65 -0.31
N THR A 67 4.23 4.05 0.86
CA THR A 67 3.73 5.40 1.14
C THR A 67 4.73 6.36 1.79
N LYS A 68 5.95 5.91 2.09
CA LYS A 68 6.97 6.79 2.69
C LYS A 68 7.26 8.06 1.90
N PRO A 69 7.45 8.01 0.56
CA PRO A 69 7.67 9.24 -0.22
C PRO A 69 6.52 10.25 -0.12
N TYR A 70 5.27 9.75 -0.01
CA TYR A 70 4.11 10.59 0.25
C TYR A 70 4.21 11.25 1.63
N ALA A 71 4.41 10.46 2.68
CA ALA A 71 4.46 10.95 4.06
C ALA A 71 5.57 11.99 4.28
N ASP A 72 6.74 11.78 3.68
CA ASP A 72 7.89 12.70 3.79
C ASP A 72 7.65 14.05 3.09
N LEU A 73 6.97 14.05 1.95
CA LEU A 73 6.71 15.27 1.19
C LEU A 73 5.42 15.99 1.61
N TYR A 74 4.45 15.26 2.15
CA TYR A 74 3.12 15.75 2.51
C TYR A 74 3.12 17.04 3.33
N PRO A 75 3.95 17.21 4.39
CA PRO A 75 3.95 18.42 5.20
C PRO A 75 4.36 19.69 4.45
N ARG A 76 5.05 19.56 3.31
CA ARG A 76 5.56 20.68 2.51
C ARG A 76 4.70 20.96 1.29
N ASP A 77 4.25 19.92 0.61
CA ASP A 77 3.49 20.04 -0.64
C ASP A 77 2.57 18.80 -0.81
N PRO A 78 1.37 18.82 -0.21
CA PRO A 78 0.43 17.69 -0.27
C PRO A 78 0.03 17.27 -1.68
N GLU A 79 -0.20 18.24 -2.58
CA GLU A 79 -0.63 17.95 -3.95
C GLU A 79 0.50 17.27 -4.75
N LYS A 80 1.73 17.75 -4.62
CA LYS A 80 2.88 17.11 -5.26
C LYS A 80 3.17 15.74 -4.66
N ALA A 81 2.97 15.58 -3.35
CA ALA A 81 3.19 14.31 -2.65
C ALA A 81 2.24 13.22 -3.15
N VAL A 82 0.96 13.55 -3.36
CA VAL A 82 -0.07 12.56 -3.72
C VAL A 82 -0.14 12.26 -5.22
N ALA A 83 0.36 13.14 -6.07
CA ALA A 83 0.20 13.02 -7.52
C ALA A 83 0.69 11.67 -8.09
N PRO A 84 1.88 11.13 -7.73
CA PRO A 84 2.32 9.82 -8.20
C PRO A 84 1.39 8.68 -7.76
N PHE A 85 0.82 8.76 -6.56
CA PHE A 85 -0.10 7.77 -6.01
C PHE A 85 -1.45 7.79 -6.70
N ALA A 86 -1.96 8.97 -7.04
CA ALA A 86 -3.20 9.11 -7.81
C ALA A 86 -3.05 8.52 -9.22
N GLU A 87 -1.88 8.65 -9.85
CA GLU A 87 -1.59 8.02 -11.14
C GLU A 87 -1.42 6.51 -11.01
N ALA A 88 -0.66 6.04 -10.02
CA ALA A 88 -0.51 4.62 -9.71
C ALA A 88 -1.86 3.91 -9.49
N ALA A 89 -2.80 4.58 -8.82
CA ALA A 89 -4.15 4.06 -8.61
C ALA A 89 -4.92 3.85 -9.91
N LYS A 90 -4.79 4.76 -10.88
CA LYS A 90 -5.40 4.60 -12.21
C LYS A 90 -4.79 3.42 -12.95
N VAL A 91 -3.45 3.30 -12.90
CA VAL A 91 -2.74 2.19 -13.54
C VAL A 91 -3.15 0.85 -12.93
N ALA A 92 -3.17 0.73 -11.61
CA ALA A 92 -3.60 -0.48 -10.92
C ALA A 92 -5.03 -0.88 -11.31
N ARG A 93 -5.97 0.07 -11.30
CA ARG A 93 -7.34 -0.17 -11.75
C ARG A 93 -7.42 -0.65 -13.19
N ASN A 94 -6.70 0.01 -14.12
CA ASN A 94 -6.71 -0.35 -15.53
C ASN A 94 -6.09 -1.74 -15.77
N ALA A 95 -5.16 -2.16 -14.91
CA ALA A 95 -4.56 -3.49 -14.90
C ALA A 95 -5.45 -4.56 -14.20
N GLY A 96 -6.61 -4.18 -13.68
CA GLY A 96 -7.53 -5.10 -12.99
C GLY A 96 -7.15 -5.43 -11.55
N LEU A 97 -6.20 -4.67 -10.96
CA LEU A 97 -5.73 -4.88 -9.60
C LEU A 97 -6.55 -4.09 -8.57
N GLY A 98 -6.79 -4.69 -7.41
CA GLY A 98 -7.16 -3.94 -6.23
C GLY A 98 -5.97 -3.12 -5.69
N LEU A 99 -6.28 -2.06 -4.94
CA LEU A 99 -5.28 -1.14 -4.43
C LEU A 99 -5.32 -1.08 -2.90
N ASN A 100 -4.17 -1.33 -2.29
CA ASN A 100 -3.91 -1.10 -0.88
C ASN A 100 -2.84 -0.01 -0.72
N ALA A 101 -2.81 0.61 0.45
CA ALA A 101 -1.74 1.52 0.86
C ALA A 101 -1.57 1.44 2.39
N GLY A 102 -0.40 1.83 2.89
CA GLY A 102 -0.24 1.71 4.33
C GLY A 102 1.04 2.32 4.86
N HIS A 103 1.63 1.64 5.81
CA HIS A 103 2.88 1.87 6.52
C HIS A 103 3.03 3.28 7.12
N ASP A 104 3.22 4.33 6.31
CA ASP A 104 3.51 5.71 6.74
C ASP A 104 2.27 6.62 6.74
N LEU A 105 1.08 6.07 6.53
CA LEU A 105 -0.17 6.82 6.67
C LEU A 105 -0.51 7.04 8.15
N SER A 106 -1.10 8.21 8.45
CA SER A 106 -1.45 8.63 9.81
C SER A 106 -2.74 9.47 9.80
N LEU A 107 -3.25 9.85 10.97
CA LEU A 107 -4.41 10.76 11.05
C LEU A 107 -4.17 12.13 10.40
N GLU A 108 -2.90 12.53 10.24
CA GLU A 108 -2.56 13.82 9.63
C GLU A 108 -2.71 13.79 8.10
N ASN A 109 -2.39 12.67 7.46
CA ASN A 109 -2.25 12.60 6.00
C ASN A 109 -3.26 11.66 5.29
N LEU A 110 -3.92 10.75 6.03
CA LEU A 110 -4.79 9.73 5.48
C LEU A 110 -6.02 10.30 4.76
N ALA A 111 -6.71 11.29 5.35
CA ALA A 111 -7.92 11.85 4.75
C ALA A 111 -7.63 12.51 3.40
N PHE A 112 -6.53 13.24 3.30
CA PHE A 112 -6.11 13.84 2.05
C PHE A 112 -5.71 12.77 1.02
N PHE A 113 -4.93 11.77 1.42
CA PHE A 113 -4.56 10.63 0.57
C PHE A 113 -5.81 9.95 0.00
N HIS A 114 -6.75 9.58 0.85
CA HIS A 114 -8.00 8.93 0.44
C HIS A 114 -8.82 9.79 -0.53
N SER A 115 -8.86 11.11 -0.33
CA SER A 115 -9.61 12.03 -1.20
C SER A 115 -9.04 12.15 -2.62
N ARG A 116 -7.77 11.82 -2.83
CA ARG A 116 -7.04 11.94 -4.10
C ARG A 116 -6.75 10.60 -4.78
N VAL A 117 -6.58 9.55 -4.00
CA VAL A 117 -6.25 8.21 -4.50
C VAL A 117 -7.53 7.40 -4.69
N MET A 118 -8.01 7.37 -5.92
CA MET A 118 -9.24 6.66 -6.28
C MET A 118 -9.08 5.14 -6.17
N HIS A 119 -10.17 4.45 -5.83
CA HIS A 119 -10.21 2.99 -5.75
C HIS A 119 -9.31 2.36 -4.69
N LEU A 120 -8.95 3.11 -3.66
CA LEU A 120 -8.28 2.56 -2.49
C LEU A 120 -9.22 1.57 -1.77
N ASN A 121 -8.84 0.30 -1.74
CA ASN A 121 -9.67 -0.77 -1.16
C ASN A 121 -9.39 -0.96 0.33
N GLU A 122 -8.13 -0.76 0.75
CA GLU A 122 -7.69 -1.10 2.10
C GLU A 122 -6.48 -0.25 2.50
N VAL A 123 -6.39 0.08 3.78
CA VAL A 123 -5.19 0.68 4.37
C VAL A 123 -4.66 -0.19 5.50
N SER A 124 -3.33 -0.35 5.56
CA SER A 124 -2.61 -1.11 6.58
C SER A 124 -1.74 -0.15 7.39
N ILE A 125 -2.23 0.27 8.56
CA ILE A 125 -1.54 1.26 9.39
C ILE A 125 -1.22 0.64 10.74
N GLY A 126 0.08 0.52 11.05
CA GLY A 126 0.57 -0.07 12.29
C GLY A 126 1.09 0.98 13.27
N HIS A 127 2.28 1.48 13.03
CA HIS A 127 3.02 2.36 13.94
C HIS A 127 2.22 3.58 14.39
N ALA A 128 1.75 4.39 13.43
CA ALA A 128 1.01 5.60 13.72
C ALA A 128 -0.28 5.32 14.51
N LEU A 129 -1.02 4.26 14.15
CA LEU A 129 -2.24 3.86 14.85
C LEU A 129 -1.96 3.51 16.31
N ILE A 130 -0.90 2.74 16.59
CA ILE A 130 -0.54 2.35 17.96
C ILE A 130 -0.05 3.57 18.76
N CYS A 131 0.76 4.44 18.17
CA CYS A 131 1.17 5.68 18.82
C CYS A 131 -0.03 6.54 19.21
N ASP A 132 -0.98 6.75 18.30
CA ASP A 132 -2.21 7.50 18.57
C ASP A 132 -3.05 6.82 19.66
N ALA A 133 -3.11 5.48 19.67
CA ALA A 133 -3.88 4.72 20.64
C ALA A 133 -3.34 4.84 22.07
N LEU A 134 -2.05 5.12 22.27
CA LEU A 134 -1.48 5.38 23.60
C LEU A 134 -2.02 6.68 24.23
N TYR A 135 -2.40 7.66 23.40
CA TYR A 135 -2.92 8.95 23.87
C TYR A 135 -4.45 9.02 23.84
N LEU A 136 -5.08 8.41 22.84
CA LEU A 136 -6.52 8.55 22.60
C LEU A 136 -7.34 7.34 23.10
N GLY A 137 -6.67 6.23 23.36
CA GLY A 137 -7.31 4.91 23.53
C GLY A 137 -7.65 4.26 22.19
N LEU A 138 -7.62 2.92 22.15
CA LEU A 138 -7.72 2.14 20.90
C LEU A 138 -9.04 2.37 20.16
N GLU A 139 -10.15 2.38 20.86
CA GLU A 139 -11.49 2.53 20.27
C GLU A 139 -11.63 3.88 19.55
N GLU A 140 -11.26 4.96 20.21
CA GLU A 140 -11.31 6.30 19.64
C GLU A 140 -10.37 6.46 18.45
N THR A 141 -9.18 5.89 18.55
CA THR A 141 -8.21 5.88 17.45
C THR A 141 -8.78 5.18 16.22
N ILE A 142 -9.29 3.97 16.36
CA ILE A 142 -9.92 3.23 15.26
C ILE A 142 -11.08 4.04 14.64
N ARG A 143 -11.90 4.68 15.49
CA ARG A 143 -13.00 5.52 15.03
C ARG A 143 -12.51 6.70 14.17
N ARG A 144 -11.44 7.37 14.57
CA ARG A 144 -10.84 8.49 13.81
C ARG A 144 -10.26 8.02 12.48
N TYR A 145 -9.49 6.94 12.48
CA TYR A 145 -8.95 6.38 11.22
C TYR A 145 -10.07 5.96 10.25
N LYS A 146 -11.13 5.32 10.74
CA LYS A 146 -12.30 4.98 9.91
C LYS A 146 -13.04 6.21 9.38
N ASN A 147 -13.08 7.31 10.13
CA ASN A 147 -13.69 8.55 9.68
C ASN A 147 -12.84 9.27 8.61
N ALA A 148 -11.51 9.13 8.68
CA ALA A 148 -10.60 9.68 7.66
C ALA A 148 -10.72 8.98 6.29
N LEU A 149 -11.43 7.84 6.22
CA LEU A 149 -11.70 7.05 5.01
C LEU A 149 -13.14 7.25 4.48
N LYS A 150 -13.86 8.25 4.93
CA LYS A 150 -15.20 8.61 4.46
C LYS A 150 -15.13 9.83 3.54
#